data_114f56943cd6f76d52d5a0da4507c154
#
_entry.id   114f56943cd6f76d52d5a0da4507c154
#
_cell.length_a   1.000
_cell.length_b   1.000
_cell.length_c   1.000
_cell.angle_alpha   90.00
_cell.angle_beta   90.00
_cell.angle_gamma   90.00
#
_symmetry.space_group_name_H-M   'P 1'
#
loop_
_entity.id
_entity.type
_entity.pdbx_description
1 polymer ?
#
loop_
_entity_poly.entity_id
_entity_poly.type
_entity_poly.pdbx_seq_one_letter_code
_entity_poly.pdbx_strand_id
1 'polypeptide(L)'
;YLYWWSYPTRLEGAEDLGAFHASEIPYVFGQVRDFAGLPIIETDQERRLAITAGKLWTSFAKTGKPIASGVPDWPPFELSSKQMLEIGAELKVVSDVRGARVSALTRATGGSLTAPSS
;
A
#
# COMPACT_ATOMS: atom_id res chain seq x y z
N TYR A 1 2.73 5.13 -10.08
CA TYR A 1 3.15 4.81 -8.71
C TYR A 1 2.38 3.60 -8.21
N LEU A 2 3.06 2.61 -7.66
CA LEU A 2 2.44 1.45 -7.02
C LEU A 2 2.74 1.42 -5.53
N TYR A 3 1.80 0.93 -4.76
CA TYR A 3 1.99 0.67 -3.33
C TYR A 3 1.56 -0.74 -2.96
N TRP A 4 2.10 -1.22 -1.86
CA TRP A 4 1.66 -2.41 -1.17
C TRP A 4 1.26 -2.05 0.25
N TRP A 5 -0.03 -2.19 0.55
CA TRP A 5 -0.53 -1.97 1.90
C TRP A 5 -0.36 -3.25 2.70
N SER A 6 0.55 -3.21 3.69
CA SER A 6 0.84 -4.35 4.57
C SER A 6 0.53 -4.07 6.04
N TYR A 7 -0.05 -2.90 6.34
CA TYR A 7 -0.40 -2.54 7.71
C TYR A 7 -1.53 -3.40 8.25
N PRO A 8 -1.32 -4.12 9.38
CA PRO A 8 -2.33 -4.99 9.96
C PRO A 8 -3.37 -4.17 10.74
N THR A 9 -4.45 -3.78 10.07
CA THR A 9 -5.56 -3.09 10.74
C THR A 9 -6.27 -4.06 11.68
N ARG A 10 -6.38 -3.68 12.95
CA ARG A 10 -7.07 -4.46 13.96
C ARG A 10 -8.50 -3.97 14.12
N LEU A 11 -9.45 -4.88 13.96
CA LEU A 11 -10.87 -4.63 14.19
C LEU A 11 -11.29 -5.27 15.50
N GLU A 12 -12.18 -4.65 16.26
CA GLU A 12 -12.75 -5.26 17.46
C GLU A 12 -13.45 -6.57 17.11
N GLY A 13 -13.01 -7.67 17.74
CA GLY A 13 -13.54 -9.01 17.48
C GLY A 13 -12.99 -9.71 16.22
N ALA A 14 -12.05 -9.07 15.51
CA ALA A 14 -11.40 -9.64 14.33
C ALA A 14 -9.94 -9.14 14.19
N GLU A 15 -9.18 -9.22 15.30
CA GLU A 15 -7.85 -8.61 15.41
C GLU A 15 -6.78 -9.26 14.52
N ASP A 16 -6.98 -10.53 14.14
CA ASP A 16 -5.98 -11.34 13.43
C ASP A 16 -6.13 -11.35 11.90
N LEU A 17 -6.94 -10.47 11.34
CA LEU A 17 -7.15 -10.42 9.87
C LEU A 17 -5.92 -9.93 9.09
N GLY A 18 -4.98 -9.24 9.75
CA GLY A 18 -3.83 -8.64 9.10
C GLY A 18 -4.22 -7.49 8.17
N ALA A 19 -3.49 -7.35 7.07
CA ALA A 19 -3.83 -6.41 6.01
C ALA A 19 -4.79 -7.09 5.02
N PHE A 20 -6.05 -6.72 5.08
CA PHE A 20 -7.12 -7.30 4.26
C PHE A 20 -7.56 -6.33 3.15
N HIS A 21 -8.38 -6.83 2.22
CA HIS A 21 -8.88 -6.04 1.09
C HIS A 21 -9.58 -4.75 1.55
N ALA A 22 -9.17 -3.63 0.96
CA ALA A 22 -9.68 -2.28 1.21
C ALA A 22 -9.40 -1.73 2.61
N SER A 23 -8.53 -2.37 3.42
CA SER A 23 -8.21 -1.89 4.77
C SER A 23 -7.47 -0.56 4.80
N GLU A 24 -6.91 -0.09 3.68
CA GLU A 24 -6.28 1.21 3.53
C GLU A 24 -7.28 2.38 3.42
N ILE A 25 -8.51 2.13 3.00
CA ILE A 25 -9.49 3.19 2.68
C ILE A 25 -9.75 4.12 3.87
N PRO A 26 -10.00 3.64 5.10
CA PRO A 26 -10.19 4.52 6.24
C PRO A 26 -9.01 5.45 6.51
N TYR A 27 -7.79 4.98 6.25
CA TYR A 27 -6.56 5.78 6.45
C TYR A 27 -6.41 6.87 5.39
N VAL A 28 -6.62 6.53 4.12
CA VAL A 28 -6.52 7.49 3.01
C VAL A 28 -7.50 8.65 3.19
N PHE A 29 -8.70 8.38 3.67
CA PHE A 29 -9.73 9.39 3.90
C PHE A 29 -9.73 9.98 5.32
N GLY A 30 -8.79 9.57 6.18
CA GLY A 30 -8.67 10.08 7.55
C GLY A 30 -9.86 9.73 8.45
N GLN A 31 -10.54 8.63 8.16
CA GLN A 31 -11.73 8.18 8.90
C GLN A 31 -11.49 6.82 9.55
N VAL A 32 -10.48 6.76 10.41
CA VAL A 32 -10.06 5.53 11.12
C VAL A 32 -11.00 5.28 12.29
N ARG A 33 -12.25 4.93 12.04
CA ARG A 33 -13.27 4.64 13.07
C ARG A 33 -13.77 3.21 13.00
N ASP A 34 -14.19 2.80 11.82
CA ASP A 34 -14.73 1.46 11.60
C ASP A 34 -14.44 0.99 10.18
N PHE A 35 -14.55 -0.31 9.99
CA PHE A 35 -14.54 -0.96 8.68
C PHE A 35 -15.68 -1.98 8.63
N ALA A 36 -16.60 -1.80 7.69
CA ALA A 36 -17.78 -2.67 7.52
C ALA A 36 -18.60 -2.86 8.82
N GLY A 37 -18.70 -1.79 9.64
CA GLY A 37 -19.45 -1.81 10.89
C GLY A 37 -18.70 -2.38 12.09
N LEU A 38 -17.45 -2.82 11.92
CA LEU A 38 -16.58 -3.24 13.02
C LEU A 38 -15.65 -2.10 13.42
N PRO A 39 -15.60 -1.69 14.68
CA PRO A 39 -14.70 -0.62 15.11
C PRO A 39 -13.24 -0.95 14.87
N ILE A 40 -12.47 0.02 14.38
CA ILE A 40 -11.02 -0.07 14.29
C ILE A 40 -10.42 0.24 15.67
N ILE A 41 -9.50 -0.60 16.13
CA ILE A 41 -8.73 -0.35 17.35
C ILE A 41 -7.71 0.74 17.04
N GLU A 42 -8.07 1.99 17.36
CA GLU A 42 -7.29 3.16 17.00
C GLU A 42 -6.28 3.50 18.10
N THR A 43 -5.02 3.63 17.70
CA THR A 43 -3.92 4.13 18.53
C THR A 43 -3.27 5.35 17.87
N ASP A 44 -2.25 5.91 18.48
CA ASP A 44 -1.47 7.01 17.87
C ASP A 44 -0.82 6.60 16.56
N GLN A 45 -0.49 5.33 16.40
CA GLN A 45 0.09 4.82 15.16
C GLN A 45 -0.91 4.87 14.00
N GLU A 46 -2.14 4.45 14.22
CA GLU A 46 -3.22 4.53 13.22
C GLU A 46 -3.48 5.99 12.82
N ARG A 47 -3.53 6.90 13.78
CA ARG A 47 -3.70 8.33 13.52
C ARG A 47 -2.56 8.91 12.68
N ARG A 48 -1.31 8.60 13.03
CA ARG A 48 -0.14 9.06 12.25
C ARG A 48 -0.14 8.50 10.84
N LEU A 49 -0.47 7.22 10.69
CA LEU A 49 -0.54 6.57 9.39
C LEU A 49 -1.63 7.19 8.51
N ALA A 50 -2.80 7.51 9.08
CA ALA A 50 -3.87 8.18 8.36
C ALA A 50 -3.45 9.57 7.86
N ILE A 51 -2.76 10.34 8.69
CA ILE A 51 -2.22 11.65 8.29
C ILE A 51 -1.23 11.49 7.12
N THR A 52 -0.34 10.53 7.20
CA THR A 52 0.67 10.28 6.16
C THR A 52 0.02 9.80 4.88
N ALA A 53 -0.87 8.82 4.94
CA ALA A 53 -1.60 8.32 3.78
C ALA A 53 -2.40 9.44 3.10
N GLY A 54 -3.15 10.22 3.86
CA GLY A 54 -3.90 11.37 3.32
C GLY A 54 -2.99 12.37 2.60
N LYS A 55 -1.81 12.67 3.13
CA LYS A 55 -0.83 13.56 2.48
C LYS A 55 -0.27 12.97 1.19
N LEU A 56 0.03 11.68 1.15
CA LEU A 56 0.51 11.00 -0.06
C LEU A 56 -0.53 11.10 -1.18
N TRP A 57 -1.80 10.77 -0.91
CA TRP A 57 -2.86 10.85 -1.90
C TRP A 57 -3.17 12.29 -2.35
N THR A 58 -3.24 13.22 -1.41
CA THR A 58 -3.53 14.62 -1.76
C THR A 58 -2.38 15.31 -2.50
N SER A 59 -1.13 15.03 -2.17
CA SER A 59 0.02 15.55 -2.93
C SER A 59 0.05 14.98 -4.34
N PHE A 60 -0.24 13.69 -4.50
CA PHE A 60 -0.36 13.07 -5.83
C PHE A 60 -1.48 13.74 -6.65
N ALA A 61 -2.66 13.94 -6.06
CA ALA A 61 -3.78 14.59 -6.75
C ALA A 61 -3.45 16.03 -7.20
N LYS A 62 -2.65 16.74 -6.42
CA LYS A 62 -2.26 18.13 -6.72
C LYS A 62 -1.10 18.25 -7.72
N THR A 63 -0.14 17.36 -7.65
CA THR A 63 1.16 17.53 -8.34
C THR A 63 1.55 16.37 -9.23
N GLY A 64 0.84 15.24 -9.17
CA GLY A 64 1.23 14.00 -9.84
C GLY A 64 2.36 13.24 -9.11
N LYS A 65 2.78 13.69 -7.93
CA LYS A 65 3.83 13.05 -7.12
C LYS A 65 3.34 12.82 -5.69
N PRO A 66 3.39 11.58 -5.18
CA PRO A 66 3.04 11.28 -3.81
C PRO A 66 4.21 11.64 -2.88
N ILE A 67 4.08 12.69 -2.10
CA ILE A 67 5.12 13.20 -1.19
C ILE A 67 4.50 13.45 0.18
N ALA A 68 5.18 12.98 1.22
CA ALA A 68 4.85 13.31 2.61
C ALA A 68 6.11 13.32 3.47
N SER A 69 6.12 14.15 4.50
CA SER A 69 7.23 14.22 5.46
C SER A 69 7.47 12.88 6.15
N GLY A 70 8.73 12.46 6.24
CA GLY A 70 9.12 11.19 6.87
C GLY A 70 8.90 9.95 5.99
N VAL A 71 8.43 10.12 4.77
CA VAL A 71 8.28 9.03 3.80
C VAL A 71 9.48 9.03 2.86
N PRO A 72 10.10 7.87 2.57
CA PRO A 72 11.15 7.79 1.57
C PRO A 72 10.66 8.25 0.19
N ASP A 73 11.59 8.65 -0.68
CA ASP A 73 11.27 9.03 -2.04
C ASP A 73 10.62 7.83 -2.78
N TRP A 74 9.35 7.99 -3.12
CA TRP A 74 8.55 6.95 -3.76
C TRP A 74 8.68 7.07 -5.28
N PRO A 75 9.44 6.18 -5.95
CA PRO A 75 9.63 6.26 -7.40
C PRO A 75 8.40 5.80 -8.17
N PRO A 76 8.20 6.30 -9.40
CA PRO A 76 7.25 5.68 -10.33
C PRO A 76 7.59 4.20 -10.53
N PHE A 77 6.55 3.38 -10.70
CA PHE A 77 6.77 1.96 -10.97
C PHE A 77 7.31 1.76 -12.39
N GLU A 78 8.38 0.99 -12.49
CA GLU A 78 8.98 0.58 -13.76
C GLU A 78 9.21 -0.93 -13.75
N LEU A 79 9.00 -1.60 -14.87
CA LEU A 79 9.18 -3.05 -14.98
C LEU A 79 10.63 -3.49 -14.74
N SER A 80 11.60 -2.62 -15.01
CA SER A 80 13.02 -2.90 -14.79
C SER A 80 13.40 -2.95 -13.32
N SER A 81 12.87 -2.03 -12.50
CA SER A 81 13.18 -1.93 -11.07
C SER A 81 12.14 -2.61 -10.18
N LYS A 82 10.89 -2.65 -10.65
CA LYS A 82 9.72 -3.16 -9.90
C LYS A 82 9.59 -2.58 -8.50
N GLN A 83 10.00 -1.31 -8.35
CA GLN A 83 9.94 -0.61 -7.08
C GLN A 83 8.55 -0.11 -6.77
N MET A 84 8.15 -0.24 -5.52
CA MET A 84 6.90 0.28 -4.98
C MET A 84 7.08 0.71 -3.53
N LEU A 85 6.14 1.49 -3.01
CA LEU A 85 6.12 1.83 -1.60
C LEU A 85 5.35 0.77 -0.81
N GLU A 86 6.00 0.14 0.16
CA GLU A 86 5.30 -0.60 1.20
C GLU A 86 4.81 0.36 2.27
N ILE A 87 3.50 0.35 2.51
CA ILE A 87 2.84 1.11 3.58
C ILE A 87 2.42 0.11 4.65
N GLY A 88 3.30 -0.10 5.60
CA GLY A 88 3.14 -1.02 6.72
C GLY A 88 3.40 -0.33 8.05
N ALA A 89 3.88 -1.08 9.05
CA ALA A 89 4.35 -0.51 10.32
C ALA A 89 5.46 0.53 10.09
N GLU A 90 6.26 0.31 9.06
CA GLU A 90 7.23 1.27 8.50
C GLU A 90 6.89 1.51 7.03
N LEU A 91 7.23 2.71 6.53
CA LEU A 91 7.10 3.03 5.12
C LEU A 91 8.48 2.88 4.47
N LYS A 92 8.57 2.01 3.48
CA LYS A 92 9.83 1.72 2.78
C LYS A 92 9.61 1.40 1.30
N VAL A 93 10.59 1.72 0.47
CA VAL A 93 10.60 1.30 -0.92
C VAL A 93 11.07 -0.15 -0.99
N VAL A 94 10.29 -0.98 -1.66
CA VAL A 94 10.56 -2.40 -1.87
C VAL A 94 10.56 -2.74 -3.34
N SER A 95 11.25 -3.80 -3.73
CA SER A 95 11.36 -4.24 -5.12
C SER A 95 10.82 -5.66 -5.27
N ASP A 96 10.16 -5.92 -6.42
CA ASP A 96 9.75 -7.25 -6.87
C ASP A 96 8.94 -8.06 -5.82
N VAL A 97 8.02 -7.37 -5.14
CA VAL A 97 7.15 -8.00 -4.13
C VAL A 97 6.40 -9.18 -4.74
N ARG A 98 6.55 -10.36 -4.13
CA ARG A 98 5.96 -11.61 -4.62
C ARG A 98 6.42 -12.03 -6.03
N GLY A 99 7.53 -11.50 -6.54
CA GLY A 99 8.02 -11.76 -7.89
C GLY A 99 8.15 -13.25 -8.24
N ALA A 100 8.65 -14.06 -7.30
CA ALA A 100 8.73 -15.51 -7.49
C ALA A 100 7.35 -16.17 -7.70
N ARG A 101 6.32 -15.73 -6.95
CA ARG A 101 4.94 -16.24 -7.10
C ARG A 101 4.31 -15.78 -8.42
N VAL A 102 4.50 -14.51 -8.77
CA VAL A 102 4.02 -13.95 -10.05
C VAL A 102 4.67 -14.67 -11.21
N SER A 103 5.99 -14.86 -11.19
CA SER A 103 6.73 -15.58 -12.23
C SER A 103 6.30 -17.04 -12.37
N ALA A 104 6.03 -17.73 -11.26
CA ALA A 104 5.52 -19.09 -11.28
C ALA A 104 4.14 -19.17 -11.93
N LEU A 105 3.22 -18.26 -11.55
CA LEU A 105 1.89 -18.19 -12.13
C LEU A 105 1.96 -17.88 -13.64
N THR A 106 2.77 -16.91 -14.04
CA THR A 106 2.94 -16.53 -15.44
C THR A 106 3.44 -17.71 -16.27
N ARG A 107 4.42 -18.48 -15.79
CA ARG A 107 4.88 -19.70 -16.47
C ARG A 107 3.79 -20.74 -16.58
N ALA A 108 3.01 -20.95 -15.50
CA ALA A 108 1.94 -21.94 -15.48
C ALA A 108 0.80 -21.60 -16.45
N THR A 109 0.54 -20.33 -16.70
CA THR A 109 -0.52 -19.84 -17.60
C THR A 109 -0.03 -19.57 -19.03
N GLY A 110 1.24 -19.85 -19.32
CA GLY A 110 1.82 -19.61 -20.65
C GLY A 110 2.01 -18.13 -21.00
N GLY A 111 1.88 -17.25 -20.03
CA GLY A 111 2.09 -15.81 -20.21
C GLY A 111 3.57 -15.43 -20.31
N SER A 112 3.85 -14.27 -20.88
CA SER A 112 5.16 -13.64 -20.90
C SER A 112 5.13 -12.32 -20.12
N LEU A 113 6.13 -12.10 -19.28
CA LEU A 113 6.33 -10.82 -18.58
C LEU A 113 7.17 -9.83 -19.39
N THR A 114 7.34 -10.08 -20.69
CA THR A 114 8.05 -9.11 -21.54
C THR A 114 7.15 -7.88 -21.75
N ALA A 115 7.72 -6.70 -21.48
CA ALA A 115 7.07 -5.46 -21.85
C ALA A 115 6.79 -5.46 -23.36
N PRO A 116 5.62 -4.95 -23.81
CA PRO A 116 5.42 -4.72 -25.24
C PRO A 116 6.54 -3.77 -25.71
N SER A 117 7.25 -4.18 -26.74
CA SER A 117 8.20 -3.30 -27.43
C SER A 117 7.42 -2.12 -28.00
N SER A 118 7.70 -0.94 -27.46
CA SER A 118 7.18 0.34 -27.96
C SER A 118 7.75 0.66 -29.32
#